data_351c75ad1dd7d49222c8606f7bb2daf6
#
_entry.id   351c75ad1dd7d49222c8606f7bb2daf6
#
_cell.length_a   1.000
_cell.length_b   1.000
_cell.length_c   1.000
_cell.angle_alpha   90.00
_cell.angle_beta   90.00
_cell.angle_gamma   90.00
#
_symmetry.space_group_name_H-M   'P 1'
#
loop_
_entity.id
_entity.type
_entity.pdbx_description
1 polymer ?
#
loop_
_entity_poly.entity_id
_entity_poly.type
_entity_poly.pdbx_seq_one_letter_code
_entity_poly.pdbx_strand_id
1 'polypeptide(L)'
;MTDSHAHLDACDEPAATLVDRARAAGVTRIVTIGTGIESSRAALAIAEAHEGVHAAIGIDPHQAGGAEAERLGELRELLAHPKVVAVGETGLDTVRGDETQDEQRRLLDAHLALAREYRLPVVIHNREADEETAAALAGFAGTVILHCFSSPALIPVAVARGYYVSFAGNVTYPTANALRDAATAVPPDRLLVETDSPYLAPQPVRGKPNEPANVVQTIRVLAETRGEEDAWLAVRTHENAASAFGLA
;
A
#
# COMPACT_ATOMS: atom_id res chain seq x y z
N MET A 1 9.33 13.28 0.57
CA MET A 1 8.66 12.10 1.20
C MET A 1 7.88 11.34 0.15
N THR A 2 7.55 10.07 0.41
CA THR A 2 6.65 9.25 -0.42
C THR A 2 5.43 8.83 0.40
N ASP A 3 4.23 8.97 -0.17
CA ASP A 3 3.04 8.25 0.25
C ASP A 3 2.97 6.96 -0.58
N SER A 4 3.21 5.81 0.05
CA SER A 4 3.35 4.55 -0.66
C SER A 4 2.02 3.87 -1.02
N HIS A 5 0.88 4.41 -0.55
CA HIS A 5 -0.44 3.85 -0.84
C HIS A 5 -1.55 4.88 -0.60
N ALA A 6 -2.21 5.29 -1.67
CA ALA A 6 -3.36 6.21 -1.64
C ALA A 6 -4.35 5.86 -2.76
N HIS A 7 -5.65 5.96 -2.49
CA HIS A 7 -6.70 5.77 -3.51
C HIS A 7 -7.18 7.14 -4.00
N LEU A 8 -6.39 7.79 -4.88
CA LEU A 8 -6.69 9.13 -5.37
C LEU A 8 -7.98 9.20 -6.20
N ASP A 9 -8.35 8.11 -6.83
CA ASP A 9 -9.61 7.97 -7.58
C ASP A 9 -10.84 7.86 -6.67
N ALA A 10 -10.66 7.44 -5.42
CA ALA A 10 -11.73 7.31 -4.42
C ALA A 10 -11.89 8.55 -3.52
N CYS A 11 -11.01 9.54 -3.65
CA CYS A 11 -11.12 10.79 -2.89
C CYS A 11 -12.19 11.71 -3.46
N ASP A 12 -12.90 12.44 -2.61
CA ASP A 12 -13.96 13.40 -3.03
C ASP A 12 -13.40 14.60 -3.80
N GLU A 13 -12.16 15.01 -3.49
CA GLU A 13 -11.52 16.15 -4.14
C GLU A 13 -10.71 15.71 -5.37
N PRO A 14 -10.58 16.61 -6.38
CA PRO A 14 -9.78 16.32 -7.58
C PRO A 14 -8.34 15.94 -7.25
N ALA A 15 -7.79 14.91 -7.91
CA ALA A 15 -6.43 14.44 -7.72
C ALA A 15 -5.37 15.55 -7.83
N ALA A 16 -5.55 16.52 -8.76
CA ALA A 16 -4.66 17.67 -8.90
C ALA A 16 -4.55 18.48 -7.60
N THR A 17 -5.69 18.76 -6.95
CA THR A 17 -5.71 19.49 -5.68
C THR A 17 -4.99 18.73 -4.56
N LEU A 18 -5.22 17.41 -4.49
CA LEU A 18 -4.59 16.52 -3.49
C LEU A 18 -3.07 16.45 -3.70
N VAL A 19 -2.63 16.31 -4.94
CA VAL A 19 -1.20 16.27 -5.32
C VAL A 19 -0.52 17.60 -5.02
N ASP A 20 -1.16 18.75 -5.29
CA ASP A 20 -0.58 20.07 -4.98
C ASP A 20 -0.43 20.28 -3.47
N ARG A 21 -1.42 19.89 -2.66
CA ARG A 21 -1.31 19.93 -1.20
C ARG A 21 -0.25 18.98 -0.67
N ALA A 22 -0.14 17.79 -1.23
CA ALA A 22 0.91 16.82 -0.90
C ALA A 22 2.29 17.42 -1.14
N ARG A 23 2.51 18.02 -2.32
CA ARG A 23 3.77 18.71 -2.66
C ARG A 23 4.10 19.86 -1.69
N ALA A 24 3.10 20.65 -1.33
CA ALA A 24 3.27 21.74 -0.36
C ALA A 24 3.66 21.20 1.03
N ALA A 25 3.24 19.98 1.40
CA ALA A 25 3.64 19.28 2.61
C ALA A 25 4.99 18.54 2.48
N GLY A 26 5.65 18.59 1.32
CA GLY A 26 6.93 17.92 1.06
C GLY A 26 6.79 16.45 0.59
N VAL A 27 5.58 16.01 0.25
CA VAL A 27 5.33 14.69 -0.38
C VAL A 27 5.52 14.84 -1.88
N THR A 28 6.63 14.33 -2.40
CA THR A 28 7.02 14.50 -3.81
C THR A 28 6.73 13.26 -4.65
N ARG A 29 6.33 12.15 -4.01
CA ARG A 29 5.99 10.90 -4.68
C ARG A 29 4.77 10.28 -4.03
N ILE A 30 3.84 9.80 -4.85
CA ILE A 30 2.61 9.11 -4.43
C ILE A 30 2.45 7.86 -5.29
N VAL A 31 2.11 6.73 -4.67
CA VAL A 31 1.64 5.53 -5.39
C VAL A 31 0.13 5.47 -5.23
N THR A 32 -0.60 5.73 -6.32
CA THR A 32 -2.06 5.59 -6.35
C THR A 32 -2.45 4.16 -6.72
N ILE A 33 -3.51 3.65 -6.09
CA ILE A 33 -3.80 2.23 -6.05
C ILE A 33 -5.14 1.94 -6.72
N GLY A 34 -5.15 1.01 -7.68
CA GLY A 34 -6.36 0.45 -8.24
C GLY A 34 -6.85 -0.74 -7.42
N THR A 35 -8.18 -0.80 -7.21
CA THR A 35 -8.86 -1.85 -6.44
C THR A 35 -9.78 -2.73 -7.31
N GLY A 36 -9.77 -2.50 -8.61
CA GLY A 36 -10.55 -3.19 -9.64
C GLY A 36 -10.13 -2.65 -11.02
N ILE A 37 -10.74 -3.12 -12.09
CA ILE A 37 -10.36 -2.75 -13.46
C ILE A 37 -10.58 -1.26 -13.73
N GLU A 38 -11.76 -0.74 -13.39
CA GLU A 38 -12.06 0.67 -13.65
C GLU A 38 -11.27 1.60 -12.72
N SER A 39 -11.10 1.24 -11.44
CA SER A 39 -10.23 1.96 -10.50
C SER A 39 -8.77 1.94 -10.96
N SER A 40 -8.28 0.80 -11.47
CA SER A 40 -6.94 0.68 -12.04
C SER A 40 -6.73 1.60 -13.26
N ARG A 41 -7.72 1.71 -14.13
CA ARG A 41 -7.69 2.66 -15.27
C ARG A 41 -7.65 4.12 -14.78
N ALA A 42 -8.48 4.44 -13.79
CA ALA A 42 -8.50 5.77 -13.19
C ALA A 42 -7.18 6.11 -12.48
N ALA A 43 -6.64 5.19 -11.68
CA ALA A 43 -5.35 5.34 -11.02
C ALA A 43 -4.21 5.58 -12.04
N LEU A 44 -4.18 4.83 -13.13
CA LEU A 44 -3.20 5.02 -14.19
C LEU A 44 -3.35 6.40 -14.86
N ALA A 45 -4.56 6.81 -15.20
CA ALA A 45 -4.82 8.14 -15.79
C ALA A 45 -4.36 9.28 -14.88
N ILE A 46 -4.56 9.15 -13.56
CA ILE A 46 -4.06 10.11 -12.56
C ILE A 46 -2.52 10.12 -12.57
N ALA A 47 -1.89 8.94 -12.59
CA ALA A 47 -0.43 8.84 -12.61
C ALA A 47 0.19 9.44 -13.88
N GLU A 48 -0.47 9.32 -15.03
CA GLU A 48 -0.03 9.94 -16.29
C GLU A 48 -0.13 11.47 -16.24
N ALA A 49 -1.20 11.99 -15.62
CA ALA A 49 -1.47 13.43 -15.55
C ALA A 49 -0.55 14.19 -14.56
N HIS A 50 0.07 13.47 -13.60
CA HIS A 50 0.83 14.11 -12.53
C HIS A 50 2.25 13.55 -12.41
N GLU A 51 3.24 14.45 -12.50
CA GLU A 51 4.63 14.10 -12.19
C GLU A 51 4.77 13.66 -10.73
N GLY A 52 5.60 12.64 -10.46
CA GLY A 52 5.78 12.08 -9.11
C GLY A 52 4.64 11.18 -8.65
N VAL A 53 3.58 11.01 -9.45
CA VAL A 53 2.52 10.02 -9.18
C VAL A 53 2.79 8.78 -10.03
N HIS A 54 2.67 7.60 -9.41
CA HIS A 54 2.81 6.28 -10.00
C HIS A 54 1.58 5.44 -9.64
N ALA A 55 1.32 4.34 -10.34
CA ALA A 55 0.17 3.49 -10.10
C ALA A 55 0.58 2.07 -9.68
N ALA A 56 -0.16 1.50 -8.74
CA ALA A 56 -0.23 0.06 -8.56
C ALA A 56 -1.57 -0.44 -9.12
N ILE A 57 -1.54 -1.55 -9.83
CA ILE A 57 -2.66 -2.05 -10.63
C ILE A 57 -3.06 -3.42 -10.13
N GLY A 58 -4.32 -3.56 -9.70
CA GLY A 58 -4.82 -4.82 -9.15
C GLY A 58 -6.32 -4.85 -8.94
N ILE A 59 -6.76 -5.95 -8.36
CA ILE A 59 -8.14 -6.19 -7.93
C ILE A 59 -8.07 -6.64 -6.48
N ASP A 60 -8.65 -5.87 -5.59
CA ASP A 60 -8.61 -6.10 -4.16
C ASP A 60 -9.45 -7.33 -3.72
N PRO A 61 -9.24 -7.87 -2.52
CA PRO A 61 -9.99 -9.05 -2.07
C PRO A 61 -11.49 -8.82 -1.96
N HIS A 62 -11.97 -7.58 -1.83
CA HIS A 62 -13.40 -7.29 -1.73
C HIS A 62 -14.15 -7.44 -3.06
N GLN A 63 -13.43 -7.50 -4.18
CA GLN A 63 -13.98 -7.78 -5.51
C GLN A 63 -13.97 -9.26 -5.86
N ALA A 64 -13.40 -10.11 -4.99
CA ALA A 64 -13.31 -11.56 -5.22
C ALA A 64 -14.71 -12.18 -5.38
N GLY A 65 -14.86 -13.06 -6.37
CA GLY A 65 -16.15 -13.64 -6.75
C GLY A 65 -17.09 -12.69 -7.50
N GLY A 66 -16.73 -11.42 -7.69
CA GLY A 66 -17.50 -10.43 -8.43
C GLY A 66 -17.07 -10.28 -9.89
N ALA A 67 -17.81 -9.47 -10.64
CA ALA A 67 -17.58 -9.22 -12.07
C ALA A 67 -16.18 -8.63 -12.38
N GLU A 68 -15.60 -7.84 -11.48
CA GLU A 68 -14.25 -7.30 -11.63
C GLU A 68 -13.19 -8.42 -11.64
N ALA A 69 -13.33 -9.43 -10.77
CA ALA A 69 -12.40 -10.56 -10.71
C ALA A 69 -12.41 -11.40 -12.00
N GLU A 70 -13.54 -11.50 -12.70
CA GLU A 70 -13.64 -12.20 -13.99
C GLU A 70 -12.86 -11.49 -15.10
N ARG A 71 -12.60 -10.19 -14.95
CA ARG A 71 -11.89 -9.34 -15.91
C ARG A 71 -10.39 -9.24 -15.66
N LEU A 72 -9.83 -10.04 -14.76
CA LEU A 72 -8.40 -9.99 -14.37
C LEU A 72 -7.45 -9.94 -15.59
N GLY A 73 -7.81 -10.58 -16.70
CA GLY A 73 -7.01 -10.56 -17.93
C GLY A 73 -6.74 -9.15 -18.48
N GLU A 74 -7.64 -8.19 -18.22
CA GLU A 74 -7.50 -6.80 -18.70
C GLU A 74 -6.37 -6.04 -17.98
N LEU A 75 -5.96 -6.48 -16.78
CA LEU A 75 -4.81 -5.88 -16.08
C LEU A 75 -3.52 -5.94 -16.89
N ARG A 76 -3.37 -6.95 -17.78
CA ARG A 76 -2.16 -7.12 -18.60
C ARG A 76 -1.87 -5.93 -19.49
N GLU A 77 -2.91 -5.29 -20.03
CA GLU A 77 -2.78 -4.10 -20.86
C GLU A 77 -2.26 -2.91 -20.06
N LEU A 78 -2.68 -2.80 -18.79
CA LEU A 78 -2.30 -1.71 -17.89
C LEU A 78 -0.91 -1.94 -17.30
N LEU A 79 -0.58 -3.17 -16.91
CA LEU A 79 0.68 -3.53 -16.25
C LEU A 79 1.94 -3.26 -17.09
N ALA A 80 1.81 -3.18 -18.43
CA ALA A 80 2.93 -2.85 -19.32
C ALA A 80 3.27 -1.35 -19.33
N HIS A 81 2.46 -0.49 -18.71
CA HIS A 81 2.65 0.96 -18.76
C HIS A 81 3.79 1.42 -17.82
N PRO A 82 4.68 2.36 -18.26
CA PRO A 82 5.85 2.76 -17.47
C PRO A 82 5.53 3.49 -16.15
N LYS A 83 4.31 4.00 -16.00
CA LYS A 83 3.84 4.58 -14.73
C LYS A 83 3.36 3.53 -13.72
N VAL A 84 3.22 2.27 -14.14
CA VAL A 84 2.84 1.17 -13.26
C VAL A 84 4.08 0.61 -12.57
N VAL A 85 4.07 0.62 -11.26
CA VAL A 85 5.23 0.28 -10.41
C VAL A 85 4.99 -0.93 -9.51
N ALA A 86 3.77 -1.45 -9.45
CA ALA A 86 3.43 -2.63 -8.67
C ALA A 86 2.17 -3.34 -9.19
N VAL A 87 2.05 -4.61 -8.89
CA VAL A 87 0.81 -5.37 -8.95
C VAL A 87 0.11 -5.28 -7.60
N GLY A 88 -1.12 -4.84 -7.59
CA GLY A 88 -1.93 -4.67 -6.38
C GLY A 88 -2.81 -3.40 -6.46
N GLU A 89 -3.67 -3.25 -5.50
CA GLU A 89 -3.83 -4.01 -4.27
C GLU A 89 -4.39 -5.40 -4.55
N THR A 90 -3.92 -6.40 -3.81
CA THR A 90 -4.43 -7.77 -3.81
C THR A 90 -4.17 -8.41 -2.45
N GLY A 91 -4.82 -9.48 -2.09
CA GLY A 91 -4.57 -10.11 -0.79
C GLY A 91 -5.77 -10.86 -0.21
N LEU A 92 -5.82 -10.91 1.12
CA LEU A 92 -6.84 -11.66 1.87
C LEU A 92 -7.46 -10.79 2.97
N ASP A 93 -8.80 -10.83 3.09
CA ASP A 93 -9.59 -10.19 4.14
C ASP A 93 -10.68 -11.15 4.61
N THR A 94 -10.56 -11.69 5.83
CA THR A 94 -11.56 -12.58 6.41
C THR A 94 -12.68 -11.83 7.13
N VAL A 95 -12.52 -10.54 7.36
CA VAL A 95 -13.54 -9.72 8.06
C VAL A 95 -14.64 -9.26 7.11
N ARG A 96 -14.29 -8.92 5.85
CA ARG A 96 -15.23 -8.43 4.84
C ARG A 96 -15.51 -9.42 3.72
N GLY A 97 -14.91 -10.58 3.72
CA GLY A 97 -14.99 -11.54 2.63
C GLY A 97 -14.90 -12.99 3.11
N ASP A 98 -15.43 -13.29 4.29
CA ASP A 98 -15.38 -14.64 4.85
C ASP A 98 -15.98 -15.71 3.92
N GLU A 99 -17.04 -15.38 3.18
CA GLU A 99 -17.72 -16.25 2.21
C GLU A 99 -16.99 -16.38 0.85
N THR A 100 -15.95 -15.57 0.59
CA THR A 100 -15.19 -15.53 -0.69
C THR A 100 -13.72 -15.91 -0.53
N GLN A 101 -13.32 -16.59 0.53
CA GLN A 101 -11.91 -16.90 0.81
C GLN A 101 -11.22 -17.69 -0.30
N ASP A 102 -11.90 -18.68 -0.88
CA ASP A 102 -11.36 -19.47 -2.00
C ASP A 102 -11.16 -18.61 -3.26
N GLU A 103 -12.08 -17.68 -3.53
CA GLU A 103 -11.99 -16.72 -4.62
C GLU A 103 -10.86 -15.71 -4.38
N GLN A 104 -10.75 -15.17 -3.16
CA GLN A 104 -9.65 -14.28 -2.77
C GLN A 104 -8.31 -14.97 -2.95
N ARG A 105 -8.19 -16.22 -2.55
CA ARG A 105 -6.96 -17.01 -2.70
C ARG A 105 -6.61 -17.22 -4.17
N ARG A 106 -7.57 -17.59 -5.01
CA ARG A 106 -7.37 -17.73 -6.47
C ARG A 106 -6.95 -16.40 -7.11
N LEU A 107 -7.59 -15.31 -6.69
CA LEU A 107 -7.29 -13.97 -7.17
C LEU A 107 -5.86 -13.55 -6.77
N LEU A 108 -5.46 -13.77 -5.51
CA LEU A 108 -4.10 -13.50 -5.03
C LEU A 108 -3.06 -14.32 -5.82
N ASP A 109 -3.28 -15.63 -6.00
CA ASP A 109 -2.36 -16.49 -6.75
C ASP A 109 -2.19 -16.01 -8.21
N ALA A 110 -3.25 -15.51 -8.83
CA ALA A 110 -3.21 -14.95 -10.18
C ALA A 110 -2.42 -13.61 -10.22
N HIS A 111 -2.59 -12.73 -9.22
CA HIS A 111 -1.78 -11.51 -9.11
C HIS A 111 -0.30 -11.80 -8.88
N LEU A 112 0.02 -12.80 -8.04
CA LEU A 112 1.41 -13.24 -7.85
C LEU A 112 2.03 -13.77 -9.16
N ALA A 113 1.24 -14.43 -10.01
CA ALA A 113 1.69 -14.85 -11.34
C ALA A 113 1.96 -13.65 -12.26
N LEU A 114 1.06 -12.64 -12.27
CA LEU A 114 1.27 -11.40 -13.02
C LEU A 114 2.52 -10.64 -12.54
N ALA A 115 2.72 -10.55 -11.22
CA ALA A 115 3.89 -9.89 -10.66
C ALA A 115 5.21 -10.56 -11.08
N ARG A 116 5.24 -11.90 -11.15
CA ARG A 116 6.40 -12.64 -11.72
C ARG A 116 6.61 -12.35 -13.20
N GLU A 117 5.53 -12.35 -13.98
CA GLU A 117 5.57 -12.13 -15.43
C GLU A 117 6.10 -10.74 -15.78
N TYR A 118 5.58 -9.71 -15.09
CA TYR A 118 5.97 -8.32 -15.32
C TYR A 118 7.18 -7.86 -14.50
N ARG A 119 7.69 -8.71 -13.60
CA ARG A 119 8.80 -8.41 -12.67
C ARG A 119 8.54 -7.19 -11.81
N LEU A 120 7.31 -7.05 -11.35
CA LEU A 120 6.85 -5.97 -10.48
C LEU A 120 6.74 -6.46 -9.03
N PRO A 121 6.91 -5.58 -8.04
CA PRO A 121 6.55 -5.87 -6.66
C PRO A 121 5.05 -6.12 -6.51
N VAL A 122 4.65 -6.73 -5.40
CA VAL A 122 3.24 -6.90 -5.04
C VAL A 122 2.89 -6.06 -3.81
N VAL A 123 1.75 -5.36 -3.86
CA VAL A 123 1.14 -4.65 -2.73
C VAL A 123 0.05 -5.53 -2.15
N ILE A 124 0.26 -5.98 -0.91
CA ILE A 124 -0.54 -7.00 -0.24
C ILE A 124 -1.43 -6.38 0.83
N HIS A 125 -2.73 -6.57 0.66
CA HIS A 125 -3.73 -6.43 1.70
C HIS A 125 -3.76 -7.67 2.58
N ASN A 126 -3.74 -7.48 3.90
CA ASN A 126 -3.92 -8.55 4.86
C ASN A 126 -4.77 -8.10 6.03
N ARG A 127 -5.90 -8.75 6.24
CA ARG A 127 -6.76 -8.48 7.39
C ARG A 127 -7.32 -9.78 7.96
N GLU A 128 -6.88 -10.09 9.21
CA GLU A 128 -7.26 -11.30 9.95
C GLU A 128 -7.01 -12.61 9.17
N ALA A 129 -5.98 -12.64 8.27
CA ALA A 129 -5.63 -13.74 7.39
C ALA A 129 -4.11 -14.02 7.38
N ASP A 130 -3.46 -13.89 8.54
CA ASP A 130 -2.00 -13.86 8.67
C ASP A 130 -1.35 -15.17 8.20
N GLU A 131 -1.87 -16.33 8.62
CA GLU A 131 -1.30 -17.64 8.30
C GLU A 131 -1.48 -17.94 6.80
N GLU A 132 -2.64 -17.66 6.24
CA GLU A 132 -2.97 -17.87 4.84
C GLU A 132 -2.14 -16.95 3.94
N THR A 133 -1.97 -15.69 4.34
CA THR A 133 -1.13 -14.72 3.63
C THR A 133 0.33 -15.16 3.66
N ALA A 134 0.86 -15.56 4.81
CA ALA A 134 2.23 -16.06 4.93
C ALA A 134 2.45 -17.31 4.06
N ALA A 135 1.47 -18.23 4.02
CA ALA A 135 1.51 -19.43 3.19
C ALA A 135 1.44 -19.10 1.69
N ALA A 136 0.55 -18.17 1.29
CA ALA A 136 0.44 -17.72 -0.11
C ALA A 136 1.75 -17.15 -0.64
N LEU A 137 2.41 -16.34 0.18
CA LEU A 137 3.66 -15.67 -0.18
C LEU A 137 4.91 -16.54 -0.04
N ALA A 138 4.80 -17.76 0.50
CA ALA A 138 5.96 -18.63 0.79
C ALA A 138 6.84 -18.92 -0.44
N GLY A 139 6.22 -19.09 -1.61
CA GLY A 139 6.90 -19.38 -2.88
C GLY A 139 7.12 -18.17 -3.78
N PHE A 140 6.85 -16.95 -3.30
CA PHE A 140 7.04 -15.74 -4.09
C PHE A 140 8.43 -15.14 -3.82
N ALA A 141 9.26 -15.07 -4.85
CA ALA A 141 10.63 -14.57 -4.76
C ALA A 141 10.78 -13.08 -5.10
N GLY A 142 9.66 -12.40 -5.47
CA GLY A 142 9.66 -10.98 -5.79
C GLY A 142 9.59 -10.09 -4.54
N THR A 143 9.62 -8.78 -4.75
CA THR A 143 9.42 -7.80 -3.69
C THR A 143 7.98 -7.81 -3.21
N VAL A 144 7.78 -7.89 -1.89
CA VAL A 144 6.49 -7.86 -1.21
C VAL A 144 6.39 -6.60 -0.37
N ILE A 145 5.26 -5.90 -0.48
CA ILE A 145 4.91 -4.74 0.31
C ILE A 145 3.63 -5.07 1.06
N LEU A 146 3.71 -5.21 2.38
CA LEU A 146 2.54 -5.36 3.25
C LEU A 146 2.01 -3.96 3.55
N HIS A 147 0.92 -3.57 2.86
CA HIS A 147 0.33 -2.25 3.06
C HIS A 147 -0.59 -2.22 4.26
N CYS A 148 -0.89 -1.02 4.76
CA CYS A 148 -1.80 -0.76 5.87
C CYS A 148 -1.59 -1.74 7.04
N PHE A 149 -0.31 -1.96 7.39
CA PHE A 149 0.09 -3.06 8.26
C PHE A 149 -0.64 -3.00 9.61
N SER A 150 -1.37 -4.07 9.90
CA SER A 150 -2.18 -4.19 11.12
C SER A 150 -2.01 -5.52 11.85
N SER A 151 -1.06 -6.36 11.42
CA SER A 151 -0.87 -7.75 11.83
C SER A 151 0.48 -8.00 12.53
N PRO A 152 0.66 -7.60 13.79
CA PRO A 152 1.93 -7.78 14.51
C PRO A 152 2.47 -9.22 14.47
N ALA A 153 1.59 -10.23 14.37
CA ALA A 153 1.99 -11.64 14.26
C ALA A 153 2.77 -11.95 12.96
N LEU A 154 2.60 -11.17 11.89
CA LEU A 154 3.36 -11.33 10.64
C LEU A 154 4.77 -10.74 10.69
N ILE A 155 5.14 -9.93 11.68
CA ILE A 155 6.46 -9.28 11.74
C ILE A 155 7.62 -10.27 11.63
N PRO A 156 7.65 -11.42 12.35
CA PRO A 156 8.76 -12.36 12.23
C PRO A 156 8.94 -12.90 10.79
N VAL A 157 7.84 -13.16 10.10
CA VAL A 157 7.85 -13.62 8.70
C VAL A 157 8.30 -12.50 7.76
N ALA A 158 7.76 -11.29 7.93
CA ALA A 158 8.10 -10.13 7.12
C ALA A 158 9.59 -9.80 7.22
N VAL A 159 10.14 -9.77 8.44
CA VAL A 159 11.57 -9.51 8.68
C VAL A 159 12.44 -10.62 8.10
N ALA A 160 12.12 -11.88 8.36
CA ALA A 160 12.91 -13.02 7.88
C ALA A 160 12.96 -13.10 6.34
N ARG A 161 11.92 -12.62 5.65
CA ARG A 161 11.81 -12.62 4.19
C ARG A 161 12.18 -11.29 3.54
N GLY A 162 12.50 -10.27 4.32
CA GLY A 162 12.86 -8.93 3.83
C GLY A 162 11.71 -8.18 3.16
N TYR A 163 10.46 -8.43 3.58
CA TYR A 163 9.29 -7.72 3.08
C TYR A 163 9.32 -6.26 3.53
N TYR A 164 8.80 -5.38 2.71
CA TYR A 164 8.52 -4.02 3.14
C TYR A 164 7.21 -3.99 3.93
N VAL A 165 7.21 -3.18 4.98
CA VAL A 165 6.05 -3.03 5.89
C VAL A 165 5.66 -1.57 5.92
N SER A 166 4.45 -1.25 5.46
CA SER A 166 3.95 0.11 5.36
C SER A 166 2.92 0.40 6.45
N PHE A 167 3.09 1.50 7.15
CA PHE A 167 2.20 1.94 8.22
C PHE A 167 1.39 3.15 7.77
N ALA A 168 0.07 3.06 7.99
CA ALA A 168 -0.90 4.11 7.70
C ALA A 168 -1.23 4.97 8.95
N GLY A 169 -2.14 5.92 8.79
CA GLY A 169 -2.56 6.84 9.84
C GLY A 169 -3.09 6.18 11.12
N ASN A 170 -3.54 4.91 11.04
CA ASN A 170 -4.01 4.14 12.21
C ASN A 170 -2.93 3.94 13.29
N VAL A 171 -1.63 3.95 12.95
CA VAL A 171 -0.54 3.87 13.94
C VAL A 171 -0.54 5.04 14.91
N THR A 172 -1.14 6.17 14.51
CA THR A 172 -1.26 7.38 15.33
C THR A 172 -2.38 7.30 16.37
N TYR A 173 -3.24 6.27 16.32
CA TYR A 173 -4.39 6.17 17.22
C TYR A 173 -3.95 5.85 18.66
N PRO A 174 -4.65 6.38 19.69
CA PRO A 174 -4.26 6.16 21.09
C PRO A 174 -4.14 4.69 21.48
N THR A 175 -4.97 3.83 20.89
CA THR A 175 -5.02 2.38 21.18
C THR A 175 -4.06 1.54 20.35
N ALA A 176 -3.28 2.13 19.43
CA ALA A 176 -2.44 1.42 18.47
C ALA A 176 -1.06 0.99 19.03
N ASN A 177 -0.96 0.65 20.33
CA ASN A 177 0.31 0.29 20.96
C ASN A 177 0.97 -0.91 20.26
N ALA A 178 0.20 -1.97 19.96
CA ALA A 178 0.73 -3.15 19.28
C ALA A 178 1.31 -2.84 17.88
N LEU A 179 0.72 -1.87 17.15
CA LEU A 179 1.27 -1.44 15.86
C LEU A 179 2.56 -0.62 16.03
N ARG A 180 2.63 0.21 17.06
CA ARG A 180 3.86 0.95 17.38
C ARG A 180 4.98 0.00 17.80
N ASP A 181 4.67 -1.00 18.62
CA ASP A 181 5.64 -2.05 19.00
C ASP A 181 6.11 -2.82 17.75
N ALA A 182 5.20 -3.19 16.85
CA ALA A 182 5.53 -3.81 15.58
C ALA A 182 6.45 -2.92 14.72
N ALA A 183 6.17 -1.61 14.66
CA ALA A 183 6.99 -0.67 13.92
C ALA A 183 8.44 -0.58 14.41
N THR A 184 8.69 -0.78 15.71
CA THR A 184 10.06 -0.81 16.25
C THR A 184 10.84 -2.06 15.81
N ALA A 185 10.15 -3.15 15.50
CA ALA A 185 10.76 -4.41 15.08
C ALA A 185 11.08 -4.46 13.57
N VAL A 186 10.50 -3.56 12.77
CA VAL A 186 10.79 -3.49 11.33
C VAL A 186 12.17 -2.88 11.10
N PRO A 187 13.06 -3.53 10.32
CA PRO A 187 14.34 -2.95 9.95
C PRO A 187 14.18 -1.59 9.27
N PRO A 188 15.06 -0.60 9.54
CA PRO A 188 14.93 0.75 8.99
C PRO A 188 14.88 0.81 7.46
N ASP A 189 15.49 -0.15 6.78
CA ASP A 189 15.53 -0.27 5.31
C ASP A 189 14.33 -1.05 4.73
N ARG A 190 13.36 -1.45 5.55
CA ARG A 190 12.13 -2.15 5.15
C ARG A 190 10.87 -1.43 5.58
N LEU A 191 11.01 -0.27 6.23
CA LEU A 191 9.89 0.53 6.69
C LEU A 191 9.36 1.45 5.57
N LEU A 192 8.05 1.44 5.37
CA LEU A 192 7.33 2.37 4.50
C LEU A 192 6.28 3.12 5.30
N VAL A 193 5.77 4.20 4.71
CA VAL A 193 4.68 5.02 5.24
C VAL A 193 3.68 5.32 4.14
N GLU A 194 2.43 5.41 4.54
CA GLU A 194 1.32 5.67 3.64
C GLU A 194 0.19 6.43 4.33
N THR A 195 -0.76 6.91 3.56
CA THR A 195 -2.00 7.47 4.10
C THR A 195 -3.16 6.49 4.05
N ASP A 196 -3.21 5.64 3.04
CA ASP A 196 -4.40 4.86 2.68
C ASP A 196 -5.61 5.79 2.44
N SER A 197 -5.35 7.00 1.94
CA SER A 197 -6.40 8.01 1.71
C SER A 197 -7.40 7.54 0.65
N PRO A 198 -8.70 7.84 0.84
CA PRO A 198 -9.32 8.74 1.81
C PRO A 198 -9.56 8.15 3.21
N TYR A 199 -9.11 6.93 3.46
CA TYR A 199 -9.32 6.19 4.72
C TYR A 199 -8.27 6.57 5.79
N LEU A 200 -8.45 6.03 7.00
CA LEU A 200 -7.47 6.00 8.10
C LEU A 200 -6.83 7.34 8.47
N ALA A 201 -7.58 8.44 8.38
CA ALA A 201 -7.09 9.77 8.75
C ALA A 201 -6.34 9.73 10.11
N PRO A 202 -5.08 10.25 10.16
CA PRO A 202 -4.28 10.24 11.38
C PRO A 202 -4.89 11.10 12.48
N GLN A 203 -4.47 10.89 13.72
CA GLN A 203 -5.08 11.46 14.92
C GLN A 203 -5.37 12.97 14.87
N PRO A 204 -4.46 13.86 14.38
CA PRO A 204 -4.76 15.29 14.36
C PRO A 204 -5.94 15.70 13.46
N VAL A 205 -6.26 14.86 12.45
CA VAL A 205 -7.34 15.11 11.48
C VAL A 205 -8.40 14.02 11.46
N ARG A 206 -8.40 13.13 12.47
CA ARG A 206 -9.35 12.02 12.57
C ARG A 206 -10.80 12.52 12.51
N GLY A 207 -11.63 11.81 11.72
CA GLY A 207 -13.03 12.20 11.50
C GLY A 207 -13.22 13.15 10.30
N LYS A 208 -12.14 13.51 9.60
CA LYS A 208 -12.16 14.20 8.31
C LYS A 208 -11.70 13.25 7.21
N PRO A 209 -12.01 13.51 5.93
CA PRO A 209 -11.38 12.80 4.81
C PRO A 209 -9.86 12.88 4.91
N ASN A 210 -9.19 11.74 4.63
CA ASN A 210 -7.73 11.69 4.59
C ASN A 210 -7.21 12.12 3.21
N GLU A 211 -5.95 12.54 3.16
CA GLU A 211 -5.26 12.94 1.92
C GLU A 211 -3.76 12.66 2.01
N PRO A 212 -3.03 12.54 0.88
CA PRO A 212 -1.60 12.24 0.88
C PRO A 212 -0.72 13.20 1.70
N ALA A 213 -1.12 14.46 1.82
CA ALA A 213 -0.41 15.45 2.64
C ALA A 213 -0.30 15.02 4.12
N ASN A 214 -1.23 14.18 4.60
CA ASN A 214 -1.28 13.76 5.98
C ASN A 214 -0.25 12.67 6.34
N VAL A 215 0.48 12.09 5.38
CA VAL A 215 1.53 11.09 5.66
C VAL A 215 2.60 11.63 6.62
N VAL A 216 2.80 12.94 6.66
CA VAL A 216 3.71 13.61 7.60
C VAL A 216 3.37 13.31 9.06
N GLN A 217 2.10 13.08 9.38
CA GLN A 217 1.67 12.75 10.75
C GLN A 217 2.05 11.30 11.11
N THR A 218 1.93 10.38 10.15
CA THR A 218 2.37 8.99 10.31
C THR A 218 3.88 8.94 10.55
N ILE A 219 4.68 9.67 9.74
CA ILE A 219 6.15 9.77 9.91
C ILE A 219 6.50 10.27 11.31
N ARG A 220 5.87 11.36 11.77
CA ARG A 220 6.16 11.94 13.08
C ARG A 220 5.94 10.95 14.23
N VAL A 221 4.81 10.23 14.23
CA VAL A 221 4.51 9.25 15.28
C VAL A 221 5.46 8.05 15.20
N LEU A 222 5.81 7.60 14.00
CA LEU A 222 6.77 6.50 13.83
C LEU A 222 8.18 6.90 14.27
N ALA A 223 8.64 8.12 13.96
CA ALA A 223 9.93 8.64 14.38
C ALA A 223 10.01 8.73 15.92
N GLU A 224 8.99 9.32 16.55
CA GLU A 224 8.88 9.34 18.03
C GLU A 224 8.91 7.92 18.63
N THR A 225 8.13 6.99 18.05
CA THR A 225 8.04 5.59 18.50
C THR A 225 9.39 4.89 18.43
N ARG A 226 10.18 5.15 17.40
CA ARG A 226 11.47 4.51 17.13
C ARG A 226 12.66 5.26 17.75
N GLY A 227 12.42 6.44 18.34
CA GLY A 227 13.49 7.30 18.85
C GLY A 227 14.39 7.88 17.76
N GLU A 228 13.82 8.15 16.61
CA GLU A 228 14.49 8.65 15.40
C GLU A 228 14.04 10.10 15.11
N GLU A 229 14.84 10.86 14.35
CA GLU A 229 14.47 12.21 13.91
C GLU A 229 13.47 12.15 12.74
N ASP A 230 12.42 12.96 12.76
CA ASP A 230 11.38 13.02 11.71
C ASP A 230 11.99 13.17 10.31
N ALA A 231 12.95 14.08 10.16
CA ALA A 231 13.60 14.34 8.88
C ALA A 231 14.43 13.15 8.38
N TRP A 232 15.08 12.43 9.29
CA TRP A 232 15.82 11.22 8.94
C TRP A 232 14.88 10.12 8.47
N LEU A 233 13.80 9.87 9.21
CA LEU A 233 12.83 8.84 8.87
C LEU A 233 12.12 9.17 7.55
N ALA A 234 11.79 10.44 7.30
CA ALA A 234 11.19 10.90 6.05
C ALA A 234 12.07 10.61 4.83
N VAL A 235 13.39 10.83 4.94
CA VAL A 235 14.36 10.50 3.90
C VAL A 235 14.46 8.99 3.73
N ARG A 236 14.61 8.25 4.84
CA ARG A 236 14.77 6.80 4.81
C ARG A 236 13.56 6.10 4.17
N THR A 237 12.34 6.45 4.57
CA THR A 237 11.13 5.85 3.99
C THR A 237 10.93 6.25 2.52
N HIS A 238 11.39 7.42 2.11
CA HIS A 238 11.40 7.83 0.70
C HIS A 238 12.36 6.98 -0.15
N GLU A 239 13.58 6.73 0.35
CA GLU A 239 14.57 5.85 -0.30
C GLU A 239 14.08 4.40 -0.34
N ASN A 240 13.46 3.93 0.76
CA ASN A 240 12.88 2.60 0.83
C ASN A 240 11.77 2.43 -0.21
N ALA A 241 10.89 3.43 -0.37
CA ALA A 241 9.86 3.39 -1.39
C ALA A 241 10.45 3.37 -2.81
N ALA A 242 11.53 4.13 -3.06
CA ALA A 242 12.25 4.05 -4.33
C ALA A 242 12.75 2.62 -4.59
N SER A 243 13.35 1.99 -3.58
CA SER A 243 13.85 0.61 -3.69
C SER A 243 12.72 -0.41 -3.84
N ALA A 244 11.63 -0.27 -3.08
CA ALA A 244 10.50 -1.19 -3.08
C ALA A 244 9.77 -1.22 -4.43
N PHE A 245 9.59 -0.05 -5.04
CA PHE A 245 8.84 0.13 -6.30
C PHE A 245 9.74 0.25 -7.54
N GLY A 246 11.07 0.12 -7.40
CA GLY A 246 12.00 0.25 -8.52
C GLY A 246 12.03 1.66 -9.13
N LEU A 247 11.83 2.71 -8.32
CA LEU A 247 11.80 4.10 -8.75
C LEU A 247 13.19 4.73 -8.69
N ALA A 248 13.51 5.55 -9.67
CA ALA A 248 14.77 6.29 -9.71
C ALA A 248 14.74 7.52 -8.75
#